data_02457c61b361f4547acc3390bffc1083
#
_entry.id   02457c61b361f4547acc3390bffc1083
#
_cell.length_a   1.000
_cell.length_b   1.000
_cell.length_c   1.000
_cell.angle_alpha   90.00
_cell.angle_beta   90.00
_cell.angle_gamma   90.00
#
_symmetry.space_group_name_H-M   'P 1'
#
loop_
_entity.id
_entity.type
_entity.pdbx_description
1 polymer ?
#
loop_
_entity_poly.entity_id
_entity_poly.type
_entity_poly.pdbx_seq_one_letter_code
_entity_poly.pdbx_strand_id
1 'polypeptide(L)'
;AIAKDYGKITFIHKGIKSNTKKSQLELFTSYKVDWSGKGDIKFLRNYEIDSKNFLDKDFYIIGLYFNELIYYLARNDYQIETLYDHYYIHINNLKKEENLLVNLNNFEIGLLRLIGNYIIFDIDVHDNEVEENQKYSYDPEHGPRLNSQSQQIYSGETLLALSGKIPYSEIRLKESRVLMKRLIDYYIRPKKIMTREILKYTNFKY
;
A
#
# COMPACT_ATOMS: atom_id res chain seq x y z
N ALA A 1 10.00 -11.31 0.77
CA ALA A 1 9.32 -11.34 -0.54
C ALA A 1 7.80 -11.40 -0.36
N ILE A 2 7.07 -11.19 -1.46
CA ILE A 2 5.64 -11.47 -1.57
C ILE A 2 5.51 -12.63 -2.54
N ALA A 3 4.93 -13.73 -2.10
CA ALA A 3 4.76 -14.93 -2.92
C ALA A 3 3.28 -15.13 -3.27
N LYS A 4 3.02 -15.52 -4.53
CA LYS A 4 1.67 -15.85 -4.99
C LYS A 4 1.11 -16.99 -4.12
N ASP A 5 -0.15 -16.91 -3.75
CA ASP A 5 -0.88 -17.88 -2.92
C ASP A 5 -0.38 -18.04 -1.47
N TYR A 6 0.72 -17.34 -1.08
CA TYR A 6 1.31 -17.44 0.25
C TYR A 6 1.39 -16.10 1.00
N GLY A 7 1.26 -14.97 0.31
CA GLY A 7 1.42 -13.65 0.90
C GLY A 7 2.88 -13.29 1.21
N LYS A 8 3.13 -12.63 2.34
CA LYS A 8 4.48 -12.20 2.73
C LYS A 8 5.29 -13.35 3.33
N ILE A 9 6.46 -13.60 2.76
CA ILE A 9 7.40 -14.65 3.20
C ILE A 9 8.79 -14.07 3.45
N THR A 10 9.42 -14.54 4.53
CA THR A 10 10.82 -14.26 4.82
C THR A 10 11.70 -15.41 4.35
N PHE A 11 12.70 -15.10 3.53
CA PHE A 11 13.67 -16.08 3.02
C PHE A 11 15.07 -15.83 3.58
N ILE A 12 15.77 -16.93 3.86
CA ILE A 12 17.22 -16.95 3.99
C ILE A 12 17.81 -17.60 2.73
N HIS A 13 18.71 -16.91 2.08
CA HIS A 13 19.53 -17.46 1.00
C HIS A 13 20.94 -17.72 1.50
N LYS A 14 21.35 -19.01 1.53
CA LYS A 14 22.71 -19.41 1.90
C LYS A 14 23.62 -19.38 0.68
N GLY A 15 24.82 -18.78 0.80
CA GLY A 15 25.87 -18.95 -0.21
C GLY A 15 26.07 -17.78 -1.17
N ILE A 16 25.55 -16.59 -0.87
CA ILE A 16 25.99 -15.38 -1.56
C ILE A 16 27.42 -15.06 -1.12
N LYS A 17 28.41 -15.64 -1.79
CA LYS A 17 29.79 -15.13 -1.70
C LYS A 17 29.80 -13.78 -2.40
N SER A 18 30.30 -12.74 -1.73
CA SER A 18 30.20 -11.32 -2.08
C SER A 18 30.77 -10.89 -3.44
N ASN A 19 31.30 -11.82 -4.24
CA ASN A 19 32.06 -11.51 -5.45
C ASN A 19 31.43 -11.99 -6.78
N THR A 20 30.24 -12.54 -6.79
CA THR A 20 29.60 -12.93 -8.05
C THR A 20 28.34 -12.08 -8.27
N LYS A 21 28.41 -11.15 -9.23
CA LYS A 21 27.27 -10.31 -9.72
C LYS A 21 26.02 -11.12 -10.16
N LYS A 22 26.09 -12.44 -10.17
CA LYS A 22 25.02 -13.35 -10.66
C LYS A 22 24.01 -13.79 -9.61
N SER A 23 24.16 -13.41 -8.33
CA SER A 23 23.35 -13.98 -7.24
C SER A 23 22.64 -12.94 -6.36
N GLN A 24 22.46 -11.71 -6.80
CA GLN A 24 21.68 -10.71 -6.07
C GLN A 24 20.23 -10.70 -6.54
N LEU A 25 19.32 -10.90 -5.60
CA LEU A 25 17.90 -10.65 -5.83
C LEU A 25 17.68 -9.13 -5.98
N GLU A 26 17.02 -8.75 -7.06
CA GLU A 26 16.72 -7.35 -7.35
C GLU A 26 15.30 -7.01 -6.89
N LEU A 27 15.11 -5.77 -6.44
CA LEU A 27 13.77 -5.25 -6.12
C LEU A 27 12.91 -5.16 -7.38
N PHE A 28 11.60 -5.24 -7.21
CA PHE A 28 10.60 -5.16 -8.29
C PHE A 28 10.79 -6.21 -9.39
N THR A 29 11.46 -7.30 -9.08
CA THR A 29 11.67 -8.42 -9.98
C THR A 29 10.87 -9.62 -9.50
N SER A 30 10.12 -10.22 -10.40
CA SER A 30 9.42 -11.48 -10.14
C SER A 30 10.36 -12.65 -10.40
N TYR A 31 10.32 -13.61 -9.51
CA TYR A 31 11.12 -14.83 -9.57
C TYR A 31 10.25 -16.07 -9.44
N LYS A 32 10.55 -17.09 -10.20
CA LYS A 32 10.15 -18.47 -9.87
C LYS A 32 11.14 -18.98 -8.84
N VAL A 33 10.65 -19.46 -7.71
CA VAL A 33 11.49 -19.82 -6.57
C VAL A 33 11.15 -21.20 -6.03
N ASP A 34 12.18 -21.94 -5.63
CA ASP A 34 12.05 -23.16 -4.82
C ASP A 34 12.54 -22.88 -3.41
N TRP A 35 11.77 -23.29 -2.43
CA TRP A 35 12.15 -23.13 -1.04
C TRP A 35 11.85 -24.37 -0.20
N SER A 36 12.42 -24.40 1.00
CA SER A 36 12.17 -25.42 2.01
C SER A 36 12.07 -24.80 3.41
N GLY A 37 11.55 -25.56 4.35
CA GLY A 37 11.35 -25.13 5.74
C GLY A 37 9.87 -24.97 6.08
N LYS A 38 9.50 -25.38 7.32
CA LYS A 38 8.12 -25.34 7.83
C LYS A 38 7.81 -24.09 8.67
N GLY A 39 8.82 -23.41 9.21
CA GLY A 39 8.67 -22.22 10.07
C GLY A 39 8.45 -20.93 9.26
N ASP A 40 8.42 -19.79 9.95
CA ASP A 40 8.18 -18.45 9.37
C ASP A 40 9.30 -18.01 8.44
N ILE A 41 10.50 -18.53 8.64
CA ILE A 41 11.66 -18.28 7.80
C ILE A 41 11.89 -19.48 6.90
N LYS A 42 11.84 -19.26 5.58
CA LYS A 42 12.08 -20.27 4.55
C LYS A 42 13.52 -20.21 4.06
N PHE A 43 14.03 -21.33 3.57
CA PHE A 43 15.34 -21.40 2.93
C PHE A 43 15.16 -21.36 1.42
N LEU A 44 15.60 -20.29 0.76
CA LEU A 44 15.61 -20.20 -0.69
C LEU A 44 16.64 -21.18 -1.26
N ARG A 45 16.19 -22.07 -2.14
CA ARG A 45 17.00 -23.12 -2.76
C ARG A 45 17.49 -22.69 -4.14
N ASN A 46 16.54 -22.43 -5.01
CA ASN A 46 16.78 -21.98 -6.38
C ASN A 46 15.87 -20.81 -6.69
N TYR A 47 16.26 -20.01 -7.67
CA TYR A 47 15.43 -18.95 -8.22
C TYR A 47 15.82 -18.66 -9.66
N GLU A 48 14.82 -18.33 -10.46
CA GLU A 48 14.95 -17.87 -11.83
C GLU A 48 14.16 -16.59 -12.01
N ILE A 49 14.69 -15.64 -12.80
CA ILE A 49 13.97 -14.41 -13.15
C ILE A 49 12.80 -14.78 -14.04
N ASP A 50 11.59 -14.43 -13.61
CA ASP A 50 10.39 -14.55 -14.41
C ASP A 50 10.14 -13.25 -15.19
N SER A 51 10.12 -12.10 -14.50
CA SER A 51 9.98 -10.79 -15.12
C SER A 51 10.63 -9.68 -14.29
N LYS A 52 11.03 -8.60 -14.95
CA LYS A 52 11.58 -7.40 -14.29
C LYS A 52 10.65 -6.21 -14.49
N ASN A 53 10.32 -5.53 -13.41
CA ASN A 53 9.63 -4.25 -13.42
C ASN A 53 10.65 -3.12 -13.28
N PHE A 54 10.99 -2.51 -14.40
CA PHE A 54 11.81 -1.29 -14.41
C PHE A 54 10.91 -0.12 -14.02
N LEU A 55 11.25 0.53 -12.90
CA LEU A 55 10.62 1.75 -12.43
C LEU A 55 11.60 2.90 -12.62
N ASP A 56 11.12 4.00 -13.19
CA ASP A 56 11.89 5.24 -13.27
C ASP A 56 12.16 5.80 -11.86
N LYS A 57 13.15 6.69 -11.77
CA LYS A 57 13.73 7.15 -10.51
C LYS A 57 12.70 7.59 -9.47
N ASP A 58 11.69 8.35 -9.88
CA ASP A 58 10.67 8.86 -8.97
C ASP A 58 9.67 7.77 -8.60
N PHE A 59 9.26 6.93 -9.55
CA PHE A 59 8.38 5.78 -9.30
C PHE A 59 9.05 4.67 -8.49
N TYR A 60 10.38 4.55 -8.58
CA TYR A 60 11.15 3.63 -7.75
C TYR A 60 10.95 3.90 -6.26
N ILE A 61 10.96 5.17 -5.83
CA ILE A 61 10.74 5.54 -4.43
C ILE A 61 9.32 5.22 -3.99
N ILE A 62 8.33 5.38 -4.88
CA ILE A 62 6.95 4.99 -4.58
C ILE A 62 6.82 3.47 -4.48
N GLY A 63 7.50 2.72 -5.32
CA GLY A 63 7.59 1.26 -5.19
C GLY A 63 8.22 0.84 -3.85
N LEU A 64 9.27 1.55 -3.39
CA LEU A 64 9.84 1.33 -2.06
C LEU A 64 8.83 1.66 -0.95
N TYR A 65 8.02 2.69 -1.11
CA TYR A 65 6.94 3.00 -0.19
C TYR A 65 5.92 1.86 -0.10
N PHE A 66 5.51 1.27 -1.21
CA PHE A 66 4.64 0.09 -1.20
C PHE A 66 5.28 -1.09 -0.46
N ASN A 67 6.57 -1.35 -0.70
CA ASN A 67 7.32 -2.38 0.01
C ASN A 67 7.36 -2.12 1.51
N GLU A 68 7.59 -0.87 1.92
CA GLU A 68 7.64 -0.48 3.34
C GLU A 68 6.29 -0.65 4.03
N LEU A 69 5.17 -0.30 3.36
CA LEU A 69 3.82 -0.54 3.89
C LEU A 69 3.56 -2.03 4.10
N ILE A 70 3.86 -2.87 3.12
CA ILE A 70 3.70 -4.32 3.25
C ILE A 70 4.61 -4.87 4.36
N TYR A 71 5.82 -4.36 4.46
CA TYR A 71 6.76 -4.79 5.50
C TYR A 71 6.20 -4.55 6.91
N TYR A 72 5.57 -3.41 7.16
CA TYR A 72 5.02 -3.07 8.47
C TYR A 72 3.63 -3.64 8.74
N LEU A 73 2.78 -3.70 7.74
CA LEU A 73 1.36 -4.02 7.90
C LEU A 73 1.05 -5.51 7.70
N ALA A 74 1.67 -6.15 6.69
CA ALA A 74 1.41 -7.56 6.45
C ALA A 74 2.24 -8.46 7.37
N ARG A 75 1.58 -9.43 8.02
CA ARG A 75 2.23 -10.41 8.90
C ARG A 75 2.74 -11.60 8.08
N ASN A 76 3.85 -12.21 8.51
CA ASN A 76 4.42 -13.39 7.85
C ASN A 76 3.61 -14.68 8.14
N ASP A 77 2.91 -14.70 9.27
CA ASP A 77 2.16 -15.85 9.77
C ASP A 77 0.73 -15.93 9.21
N TYR A 78 0.34 -14.93 8.42
CA TYR A 78 -0.99 -14.85 7.82
C TYR A 78 -0.92 -14.93 6.31
N GLN A 79 -1.49 -15.99 5.75
CA GLN A 79 -1.56 -16.19 4.31
C GLN A 79 -2.58 -15.25 3.70
N ILE A 80 -2.10 -14.26 2.95
CA ILE A 80 -2.94 -13.32 2.20
C ILE A 80 -2.76 -13.66 0.72
N GLU A 81 -3.60 -14.55 0.21
CA GLU A 81 -3.49 -15.11 -1.16
C GLU A 81 -3.47 -14.03 -2.24
N THR A 82 -4.29 -12.99 -2.07
CA THR A 82 -4.43 -11.90 -3.06
C THR A 82 -3.40 -10.76 -2.91
N LEU A 83 -2.51 -10.82 -1.92
CA LEU A 83 -1.52 -9.76 -1.68
C LEU A 83 -0.55 -9.60 -2.86
N TYR A 84 -0.15 -10.72 -3.48
CA TYR A 84 0.73 -10.69 -4.66
C TYR A 84 0.08 -9.97 -5.83
N ASP A 85 -1.16 -10.34 -6.16
CA ASP A 85 -1.88 -9.75 -7.30
C ASP A 85 -2.16 -8.26 -7.06
N HIS A 86 -2.56 -7.89 -5.84
CA HIS A 86 -2.73 -6.50 -5.44
C HIS A 86 -1.44 -5.70 -5.62
N TYR A 87 -0.33 -6.18 -5.09
CA TYR A 87 0.98 -5.55 -5.25
C TYR A 87 1.39 -5.44 -6.73
N TYR A 88 1.26 -6.53 -7.49
CA TYR A 88 1.66 -6.60 -8.89
C TYR A 88 0.90 -5.59 -9.76
N ILE A 89 -0.41 -5.48 -9.60
CA ILE A 89 -1.25 -4.50 -10.31
C ILE A 89 -0.75 -3.08 -10.03
N HIS A 90 -0.57 -2.72 -8.77
CA HIS A 90 -0.22 -1.35 -8.40
C HIS A 90 1.22 -0.97 -8.76
N ILE A 91 2.18 -1.90 -8.70
CA ILE A 91 3.55 -1.68 -9.21
C ILE A 91 3.54 -1.46 -10.73
N ASN A 92 2.76 -2.23 -11.50
CA ASN A 92 2.67 -2.03 -12.93
C ASN A 92 1.97 -0.71 -13.30
N ASN A 93 1.03 -0.26 -12.50
CA ASN A 93 0.36 1.04 -12.70
C ASN A 93 1.30 2.23 -12.47
N LEU A 94 2.40 2.07 -11.71
CA LEU A 94 3.41 3.12 -11.55
C LEU A 94 4.13 3.46 -12.88
N LYS A 95 4.14 2.56 -13.84
CA LYS A 95 4.74 2.80 -15.16
C LYS A 95 3.88 3.73 -16.05
N LYS A 96 2.62 3.89 -15.71
CA LYS A 96 1.66 4.75 -16.38
C LYS A 96 1.56 6.01 -15.55
N GLU A 97 2.11 7.12 -16.00
CA GLU A 97 2.13 8.41 -15.27
C GLU A 97 0.72 8.93 -14.92
N GLU A 98 -0.30 8.39 -15.58
CA GLU A 98 -1.69 8.78 -15.37
C GLU A 98 -2.18 8.32 -13.99
N ASN A 99 -2.69 9.26 -13.21
CA ASN A 99 -3.41 9.02 -11.95
C ASN A 99 -2.59 8.38 -10.80
N LEU A 100 -1.33 8.77 -10.65
CA LEU A 100 -0.47 8.25 -9.59
C LEU A 100 -1.09 8.33 -8.20
N LEU A 101 -1.70 9.47 -7.83
CA LEU A 101 -2.31 9.65 -6.51
C LEU A 101 -3.53 8.75 -6.31
N VAL A 102 -4.27 8.46 -7.38
CA VAL A 102 -5.36 7.47 -7.36
C VAL A 102 -4.79 6.07 -7.12
N ASN A 103 -3.70 5.72 -7.81
CA ASN A 103 -3.02 4.44 -7.62
C ASN A 103 -2.52 4.27 -6.18
N LEU A 104 -1.97 5.34 -5.58
CA LEU A 104 -1.57 5.35 -4.17
C LEU A 104 -2.75 5.10 -3.22
N ASN A 105 -3.86 5.84 -3.39
CA ASN A 105 -5.06 5.64 -2.58
C ASN A 105 -5.57 4.20 -2.68
N ASN A 106 -5.70 3.69 -3.90
CA ASN A 106 -6.24 2.35 -4.14
C ASN A 106 -5.31 1.26 -3.58
N PHE A 107 -3.99 1.44 -3.69
CA PHE A 107 -3.03 0.53 -3.07
C PHE A 107 -3.16 0.51 -1.53
N GLU A 108 -3.19 1.69 -0.91
CA GLU A 108 -3.28 1.82 0.54
C GLU A 108 -4.59 1.26 1.10
N ILE A 109 -5.72 1.61 0.48
CA ILE A 109 -7.05 1.10 0.87
C ILE A 109 -7.12 -0.42 0.71
N GLY A 110 -6.69 -0.92 -0.45
CA GLY A 110 -6.69 -2.35 -0.73
C GLY A 110 -5.80 -3.12 0.23
N LEU A 111 -4.59 -2.62 0.53
CA LEU A 111 -3.70 -3.25 1.49
C LEU A 111 -4.32 -3.30 2.90
N LEU A 112 -4.90 -2.19 3.38
CA LEU A 112 -5.56 -2.16 4.68
C LEU A 112 -6.72 -3.16 4.76
N ARG A 113 -7.54 -3.27 3.71
CA ARG A 113 -8.62 -4.25 3.64
C ARG A 113 -8.11 -5.69 3.62
N LEU A 114 -7.05 -5.97 2.85
CA LEU A 114 -6.45 -7.30 2.77
C LEU A 114 -5.89 -7.81 4.09
N ILE A 115 -5.41 -6.92 4.96
CA ILE A 115 -4.93 -7.27 6.29
C ILE A 115 -6.03 -7.27 7.36
N GLY A 116 -7.28 -7.14 6.95
CA GLY A 116 -8.45 -7.28 7.82
C GLY A 116 -8.97 -5.98 8.45
N ASN A 117 -8.48 -4.80 8.02
CA ASN A 117 -9.05 -3.55 8.51
C ASN A 117 -10.31 -3.18 7.73
N TYR A 118 -11.37 -2.91 8.45
CA TYR A 118 -12.65 -2.53 7.86
C TYR A 118 -12.71 -1.02 7.61
N ILE A 119 -12.27 -0.61 6.41
CA ILE A 119 -12.22 0.81 6.01
C ILE A 119 -13.47 1.15 5.20
N ILE A 120 -14.33 1.99 5.78
CA ILE A 120 -15.58 2.48 5.19
C ILE A 120 -15.47 3.97 4.93
N PHE A 121 -15.95 4.42 3.77
CA PHE A 121 -15.96 5.84 3.41
C PHE A 121 -17.35 6.35 3.02
N ASP A 122 -18.30 5.48 2.73
CA ASP A 122 -19.61 5.80 2.14
C ASP A 122 -20.79 5.66 3.09
N ILE A 123 -20.52 5.19 4.33
CA ILE A 123 -21.51 5.08 5.42
C ILE A 123 -20.91 5.71 6.66
N ASP A 124 -21.69 6.51 7.40
CA ASP A 124 -21.25 7.15 8.63
C ASP A 124 -21.43 6.22 9.86
N VAL A 125 -20.96 6.66 11.03
CA VAL A 125 -21.04 5.90 12.30
C VAL A 125 -22.46 5.66 12.80
N HIS A 126 -23.46 6.21 12.16
CA HIS A 126 -24.88 6.04 12.46
C HIS A 126 -25.64 5.28 11.36
N ASP A 127 -24.90 4.58 10.48
CA ASP A 127 -25.42 3.84 9.34
C ASP A 127 -26.13 4.70 8.27
N ASN A 128 -25.86 6.01 8.23
CA ASN A 128 -26.37 6.88 7.18
C ASN A 128 -25.40 6.91 5.98
N GLU A 129 -25.94 7.02 4.78
CA GLU A 129 -25.10 7.24 3.60
C GLU A 129 -24.40 8.60 3.67
N VAL A 130 -23.15 8.63 3.25
CA VAL A 130 -22.36 9.87 3.14
C VAL A 130 -22.89 10.70 1.97
N GLU A 131 -23.18 11.97 2.22
CA GLU A 131 -23.71 12.93 1.25
C GLU A 131 -22.58 13.83 0.73
N GLU A 132 -22.53 14.08 -0.59
CA GLU A 132 -21.50 14.87 -1.28
C GLU A 132 -21.30 16.26 -0.71
N ASN A 133 -22.41 16.95 -0.39
CA ASN A 133 -22.46 18.34 0.06
C ASN A 133 -22.22 18.52 1.57
N GLN A 134 -22.04 17.44 2.30
CA GLN A 134 -21.81 17.46 3.74
C GLN A 134 -20.31 17.38 4.10
N LYS A 135 -20.00 17.64 5.36
CA LYS A 135 -18.65 17.58 5.91
C LYS A 135 -18.57 16.58 7.04
N TYR A 136 -17.48 15.81 7.06
CA TYR A 136 -17.28 14.70 7.97
C TYR A 136 -15.90 14.78 8.62
N SER A 137 -15.80 14.44 9.88
CA SER A 137 -14.54 13.94 10.43
C SER A 137 -14.40 12.46 10.09
N TYR A 138 -13.22 11.90 10.24
CA TYR A 138 -12.99 10.48 10.03
C TYR A 138 -12.30 9.85 11.24
N ASP A 139 -12.94 8.85 11.79
CA ASP A 139 -12.39 8.00 12.85
C ASP A 139 -11.78 6.73 12.20
N PRO A 140 -10.49 6.39 12.46
CA PRO A 140 -9.86 5.22 11.84
C PRO A 140 -10.51 3.88 12.17
N GLU A 141 -11.20 3.76 13.29
CA GLU A 141 -11.85 2.51 13.72
C GLU A 141 -13.34 2.45 13.35
N HIS A 142 -14.00 3.61 13.27
CA HIS A 142 -15.45 3.67 13.11
C HIS A 142 -15.90 4.29 11.78
N GLY A 143 -15.00 5.00 11.05
CA GLY A 143 -15.34 5.63 9.78
C GLY A 143 -15.82 7.08 9.88
N PRO A 144 -16.60 7.56 8.89
CA PRO A 144 -17.08 8.93 8.81
C PRO A 144 -18.04 9.30 9.95
N ARG A 145 -17.93 10.54 10.43
CA ARG A 145 -18.85 11.12 11.41
C ARG A 145 -19.30 12.51 10.96
N LEU A 146 -20.59 12.67 10.70
CA LEU A 146 -21.19 13.93 10.26
C LEU A 146 -21.04 15.03 11.34
N ASN A 147 -20.77 16.26 10.92
CA ASN A 147 -20.79 17.48 11.76
C ASN A 147 -20.05 17.38 13.10
N SER A 148 -18.91 16.70 13.13
CA SER A 148 -18.13 16.66 14.35
C SER A 148 -17.38 17.99 14.56
N GLN A 149 -17.15 18.35 15.84
CA GLN A 149 -16.28 19.48 16.23
C GLN A 149 -14.79 19.16 16.05
N SER A 150 -14.45 18.25 15.15
CA SER A 150 -13.06 17.86 14.87
C SER A 150 -12.31 18.97 14.15
N GLN A 151 -11.02 19.11 14.47
CA GLN A 151 -10.13 20.02 13.75
C GLN A 151 -9.84 19.57 12.30
N GLN A 152 -10.08 18.30 11.97
CA GLN A 152 -9.86 17.75 10.64
C GLN A 152 -11.17 17.26 10.04
N ILE A 153 -11.58 17.95 8.99
CA ILE A 153 -12.84 17.72 8.30
C ILE A 153 -12.55 17.45 6.83
N TYR A 154 -13.28 16.50 6.28
CA TYR A 154 -13.23 16.06 4.89
C TYR A 154 -14.61 16.27 4.25
N SER A 155 -14.65 16.55 2.96
CA SER A 155 -15.89 16.64 2.21
C SER A 155 -16.49 15.25 1.96
N GLY A 156 -17.81 15.18 1.88
CA GLY A 156 -18.50 13.95 1.47
C GLY A 156 -18.04 13.47 0.09
N GLU A 157 -17.83 14.40 -0.86
CA GLU A 157 -17.26 14.04 -2.17
C GLU A 157 -15.90 13.32 -2.04
N THR A 158 -15.01 13.75 -1.16
CA THR A 158 -13.73 13.07 -0.95
C THR A 158 -13.92 11.64 -0.42
N LEU A 159 -14.83 11.47 0.52
CA LEU A 159 -15.14 10.15 1.07
C LEU A 159 -15.78 9.23 0.03
N LEU A 160 -16.73 9.75 -0.75
CA LEU A 160 -17.36 8.99 -1.84
C LEU A 160 -16.39 8.66 -2.97
N ALA A 161 -15.42 9.54 -3.27
CA ALA A 161 -14.35 9.23 -4.21
C ALA A 161 -13.42 8.12 -3.68
N LEU A 162 -13.07 8.13 -2.39
CA LEU A 162 -12.29 7.05 -1.74
C LEU A 162 -13.05 5.72 -1.69
N SER A 163 -14.38 5.75 -1.60
CA SER A 163 -15.21 4.53 -1.68
C SER A 163 -15.30 3.97 -3.11
N GLY A 164 -15.01 4.78 -4.12
CA GLY A 164 -15.15 4.45 -5.55
C GLY A 164 -16.56 4.75 -6.11
N LYS A 165 -17.46 5.36 -5.34
CA LYS A 165 -18.82 5.72 -5.82
C LYS A 165 -18.83 6.87 -6.82
N ILE A 166 -17.87 7.79 -6.72
CA ILE A 166 -17.69 8.90 -7.65
C ILE A 166 -16.23 9.04 -8.09
N PRO A 167 -15.94 9.65 -9.26
CA PRO A 167 -14.57 9.89 -9.68
C PRO A 167 -13.89 10.98 -8.83
N TYR A 168 -12.55 10.94 -8.76
CA TYR A 168 -11.78 12.00 -8.12
C TYR A 168 -11.76 13.27 -8.99
N SER A 169 -12.07 14.42 -8.40
CA SER A 169 -11.60 15.71 -8.88
C SER A 169 -10.19 16.01 -8.36
N GLU A 170 -9.48 16.95 -8.97
CA GLU A 170 -8.11 17.32 -8.54
C GLU A 170 -8.07 17.78 -7.08
N ILE A 171 -9.06 18.56 -6.65
CA ILE A 171 -9.15 19.07 -5.26
C ILE A 171 -9.40 17.90 -4.31
N ARG A 172 -10.30 16.98 -4.64
CA ARG A 172 -10.67 15.84 -3.79
C ARG A 172 -9.54 14.83 -3.70
N LEU A 173 -8.75 14.71 -4.76
CA LEU A 173 -7.58 13.87 -4.75
C LEU A 173 -6.52 14.37 -3.75
N LYS A 174 -6.28 15.68 -3.66
CA LYS A 174 -5.39 16.26 -2.64
C LYS A 174 -5.92 16.04 -1.22
N GLU A 175 -7.22 16.26 -1.01
CA GLU A 175 -7.85 16.05 0.30
C GLU A 175 -7.82 14.57 0.70
N SER A 176 -8.06 13.65 -0.23
CA SER A 176 -8.00 12.20 0.02
C SER A 176 -6.59 11.76 0.47
N ARG A 177 -5.53 12.35 -0.10
CA ARG A 177 -4.15 12.04 0.33
C ARG A 177 -3.90 12.44 1.79
N VAL A 178 -4.48 13.56 2.26
CA VAL A 178 -4.37 13.96 3.67
C VAL A 178 -5.02 12.92 4.59
N LEU A 179 -6.21 12.45 4.24
CA LEU A 179 -6.92 11.41 4.99
C LEU A 179 -6.15 10.09 4.96
N MET A 180 -5.77 9.62 3.78
CA MET A 180 -5.07 8.33 3.64
C MET A 180 -3.73 8.31 4.38
N LYS A 181 -2.96 9.41 4.33
CA LYS A 181 -1.72 9.54 5.11
C LYS A 181 -1.99 9.36 6.61
N ARG A 182 -3.04 9.99 7.14
CA ARG A 182 -3.43 9.88 8.55
C ARG A 182 -3.85 8.45 8.91
N LEU A 183 -4.63 7.79 8.05
CA LEU A 183 -5.03 6.40 8.26
C LEU A 183 -3.83 5.46 8.30
N ILE A 184 -2.93 5.57 7.33
CA ILE A 184 -1.71 4.76 7.32
C ILE A 184 -0.88 5.02 8.59
N ASP A 185 -0.69 6.29 8.99
CA ASP A 185 0.05 6.62 10.20
C ASP A 185 -0.61 6.05 11.47
N TYR A 186 -1.94 5.93 11.49
CA TYR A 186 -2.67 5.28 12.58
C TYR A 186 -2.35 3.78 12.66
N TYR A 187 -2.45 3.07 11.55
CA TYR A 187 -2.30 1.61 11.52
C TYR A 187 -0.87 1.10 11.67
N ILE A 188 0.14 1.92 11.35
CA ILE A 188 1.56 1.52 11.51
C ILE A 188 2.15 1.83 12.88
N ARG A 189 1.45 2.57 13.75
CA ARG A 189 1.99 3.01 15.04
C ARG A 189 2.60 1.85 15.84
N PRO A 190 3.69 2.09 16.57
CA PRO A 190 4.41 3.35 16.77
C PRO A 190 5.49 3.66 15.71
N LYS A 191 5.48 2.97 14.58
CA LYS A 191 6.50 3.08 13.52
C LYS A 191 6.30 4.32 12.66
N LYS A 192 7.35 4.69 11.91
CA LYS A 192 7.32 5.80 10.94
C LYS A 192 7.72 5.26 9.57
N ILE A 193 7.15 5.84 8.52
CA ILE A 193 7.47 5.52 7.13
C ILE A 193 8.67 6.33 6.69
N MET A 194 9.79 5.66 6.47
CA MET A 194 11.06 6.30 6.09
C MET A 194 11.06 6.76 4.63
N THR A 195 10.41 6.03 3.74
CA THR A 195 10.31 6.43 2.33
C THR A 195 9.61 7.77 2.13
N ARG A 196 8.70 8.16 3.01
CA ARG A 196 8.07 9.50 2.98
C ARG A 196 9.05 10.63 3.24
N GLU A 197 10.08 10.41 4.05
CA GLU A 197 11.12 11.40 4.27
C GLU A 197 11.96 11.61 2.99
N ILE A 198 12.21 10.54 2.23
CA ILE A 198 12.92 10.62 0.94
C ILE A 198 12.04 11.33 -0.10
N LEU A 199 10.74 11.05 -0.14
CA LEU A 199 9.79 11.68 -1.08
C LEU A 199 9.74 13.20 -0.96
N LYS A 200 10.02 13.78 0.21
CA LYS A 200 10.10 15.24 0.39
C LYS A 200 11.17 15.91 -0.48
N TYR A 201 12.22 15.17 -0.87
CA TYR A 201 13.33 15.66 -1.70
C TYR A 201 13.17 15.34 -3.18
N THR A 202 12.04 14.75 -3.57
CA THR A 202 11.69 14.51 -4.97
C THR A 202 10.76 15.63 -5.49
N ASN A 203 10.59 15.70 -6.80
CA ASN A 203 9.62 16.61 -7.42
C ASN A 203 8.16 16.21 -7.14
N PHE A 204 7.96 15.10 -6.47
CA PHE A 204 6.65 14.60 -6.05
C PHE A 204 6.10 15.42 -4.88
N LYS A 205 5.08 16.24 -5.14
CA LYS A 205 4.23 16.81 -4.09
C LYS A 205 3.21 15.73 -3.68
N TYR A 206 3.60 14.98 -2.69
CA TYR A 206 2.85 13.89 -2.07
C TYR A 206 1.91 14.44 -0.98
#